data_614a958f9ce3e58f42f236c2bd0774b3
#
_entry.id   614a958f9ce3e58f42f236c2bd0774b3
#
_cell.length_a   1.000
_cell.length_b   1.000
_cell.length_c   1.000
_cell.angle_alpha   90.00
_cell.angle_beta   90.00
_cell.angle_gamma   90.00
#
_symmetry.space_group_name_H-M   'P 1'
#
loop_
_entity.id
_entity.type
_entity.pdbx_description
1 polymer ?
#
loop_
_entity_poly.entity_id
_entity_poly.type
_entity_poly.pdbx_seq_one_letter_code
_entity_poly.pdbx_strand_id
1 'polypeptide(L)'
;VTDSNPLVRRTSTRLADGRELIYFDDSEPYVSGAATRRLDDPRPLPDRFAPVAGPDGTTLPVTGPELRRDPLTGEWIPMAAHRMNRTFLPPADANPLAPARPGATYQDGEIPDTDYDVVVFENRFPSLMAVPGVDDAVELVDGEELWVRRPAAGRCEVICFSSDPTASLSSVSPRRMRTIVEAWADRTAALHAMPGIEQVFAFENRGKEIGVTLHHPHGQIYAFPYVTPRTRSMLTQAAAHHEATGRLLGRDVLDAELAHGQRVVLESEHWVAYVPYAARWPVEVHLAPRRDVPDLPALTDAERADLATTYLTLLRRLDQFFVDGDGASIPLPYISGWHQAPVREGREVSRLHLQIFSVLRAPGKLKYLAGVESGMAAWISDTTPERIANRLKEIV
;
A
#
# COMPACT_ATOMS: atom_id res chain seq x y z
N VAL A 1 36.67 -1.80 -13.41
CA VAL A 1 35.27 -1.39 -13.45
C VAL A 1 34.49 -2.69 -13.58
N THR A 2 34.02 -3.24 -12.49
CA THR A 2 33.09 -4.37 -12.51
C THR A 2 31.73 -3.79 -12.84
N ASP A 3 31.25 -4.03 -14.08
CA ASP A 3 29.85 -3.88 -14.44
C ASP A 3 29.04 -4.88 -13.57
N SER A 4 28.65 -4.45 -12.39
CA SER A 4 27.68 -5.21 -11.60
C SER A 4 26.33 -5.04 -12.28
N ASN A 5 25.85 -6.10 -12.91
CA ASN A 5 24.49 -6.20 -13.42
C ASN A 5 23.51 -5.76 -12.32
N PRO A 6 22.65 -4.75 -12.54
CA PRO A 6 21.78 -4.26 -11.49
C PRO A 6 20.86 -5.41 -11.01
N LEU A 7 20.63 -5.48 -9.70
CA LEU A 7 19.72 -6.48 -9.12
C LEU A 7 18.29 -6.34 -9.69
N VAL A 8 17.88 -5.09 -9.96
CA VAL A 8 16.57 -4.72 -10.50
C VAL A 8 16.78 -3.64 -11.56
N ARG A 9 16.17 -3.82 -12.73
CA ARG A 9 16.15 -2.81 -13.78
C ARG A 9 14.84 -2.05 -13.76
N ARG A 10 14.90 -0.73 -13.62
CA ARG A 10 13.76 0.16 -13.67
C ARG A 10 13.58 0.73 -15.07
N THR A 11 12.36 0.59 -15.64
CA THR A 11 12.00 1.21 -16.93
C THR A 11 10.70 1.99 -16.77
N SER A 12 10.73 3.30 -17.04
CA SER A 12 9.54 4.18 -16.97
C SER A 12 9.02 4.50 -18.36
N THR A 13 7.70 4.46 -18.50
CA THR A 13 6.99 4.80 -19.72
C THR A 13 5.64 5.45 -19.40
N ARG A 14 4.81 5.69 -20.42
CA ARG A 14 3.45 6.19 -20.25
C ARG A 14 2.45 5.32 -21.00
N LEU A 15 1.29 5.13 -20.39
CA LEU A 15 0.12 4.57 -21.04
C LEU A 15 -0.46 5.55 -22.05
N ALA A 16 -1.27 5.05 -23.00
CA ALA A 16 -1.86 5.88 -24.05
C ALA A 16 -2.77 7.01 -23.52
N ASP A 17 -3.30 6.88 -22.30
CA ASP A 17 -4.06 7.92 -21.59
C ASP A 17 -3.19 8.87 -20.75
N GLY A 18 -1.87 8.83 -20.90
CA GLY A 18 -0.90 9.69 -20.25
C GLY A 18 -0.48 9.27 -18.83
N ARG A 19 -1.09 8.21 -18.26
CA ARG A 19 -0.69 7.68 -16.95
C ARG A 19 0.72 7.11 -16.99
N GLU A 20 1.49 7.31 -15.91
CA GLU A 20 2.81 6.72 -15.77
C GLU A 20 2.70 5.20 -15.56
N LEU A 21 3.59 4.44 -16.22
CA LEU A 21 3.79 3.01 -16.05
C LEU A 21 5.28 2.74 -15.83
N ILE A 22 5.62 1.98 -14.79
CA ILE A 22 7.00 1.69 -14.40
C ILE A 22 7.16 0.20 -14.24
N TYR A 23 8.10 -0.39 -14.96
CA TYR A 23 8.53 -1.77 -14.79
C TYR A 23 9.72 -1.83 -13.85
N PHE A 24 9.72 -2.82 -12.96
CA PHE A 24 10.85 -3.22 -12.14
C PHE A 24 11.13 -4.69 -12.46
N ASP A 25 12.19 -4.91 -13.22
CA ASP A 25 12.52 -6.22 -13.77
C ASP A 25 13.66 -6.87 -12.99
N ASP A 26 13.45 -8.12 -12.59
CA ASP A 26 14.44 -8.96 -11.93
C ASP A 26 14.80 -10.22 -12.74
N SER A 27 14.16 -10.42 -13.90
CA SER A 27 14.37 -11.57 -14.77
C SER A 27 15.20 -11.23 -15.99
N GLU A 28 15.86 -12.26 -16.57
CA GLU A 28 16.46 -12.16 -17.89
C GLU A 28 15.35 -12.25 -18.96
N PRO A 29 15.51 -11.55 -20.08
CA PRO A 29 16.70 -10.81 -20.53
C PRO A 29 16.71 -9.32 -20.13
N TYR A 30 15.76 -8.86 -19.31
CA TYR A 30 15.60 -7.44 -19.00
C TYR A 30 16.70 -6.91 -18.06
N VAL A 31 17.00 -7.66 -17.01
CA VAL A 31 17.97 -7.21 -16.00
C VAL A 31 19.37 -7.05 -16.56
N SER A 32 19.78 -7.91 -17.51
CA SER A 32 21.07 -7.79 -18.24
C SER A 32 21.06 -6.70 -19.32
N GLY A 33 19.87 -6.21 -19.70
CA GLY A 33 19.74 -5.28 -20.81
C GLY A 33 19.75 -5.93 -22.20
N ALA A 34 19.73 -7.25 -22.29
CA ALA A 34 19.62 -7.97 -23.58
C ALA A 34 18.25 -7.75 -24.26
N ALA A 35 17.23 -7.42 -23.48
CA ALA A 35 15.95 -6.90 -23.97
C ALA A 35 15.56 -5.61 -23.23
N THR A 36 14.66 -4.85 -23.87
CA THR A 36 14.10 -3.61 -23.29
C THR A 36 12.59 -3.70 -23.32
N ARG A 37 11.95 -3.09 -22.32
CA ARG A 37 10.50 -2.95 -22.26
C ARG A 37 10.01 -2.03 -23.38
N ARG A 38 8.79 -2.27 -23.83
CA ARG A 38 8.09 -1.40 -24.76
C ARG A 38 7.85 -0.03 -24.10
N LEU A 39 8.19 1.04 -24.81
CA LEU A 39 8.04 2.41 -24.32
C LEU A 39 6.81 3.13 -24.86
N ASP A 40 6.14 2.56 -25.85
CA ASP A 40 4.90 3.09 -26.44
C ASP A 40 3.71 2.19 -26.09
N ASP A 41 2.56 2.81 -25.85
CA ASP A 41 1.29 2.13 -25.72
C ASP A 41 0.44 2.46 -26.95
N PRO A 42 0.27 1.52 -27.90
CA PRO A 42 -0.45 1.77 -29.15
C PRO A 42 -1.98 1.68 -29.01
N ARG A 43 -2.49 1.44 -27.81
CA ARG A 43 -3.93 1.26 -27.60
C ARG A 43 -4.67 2.58 -27.76
N PRO A 44 -5.89 2.59 -28.30
CA PRO A 44 -6.69 3.80 -28.47
C PRO A 44 -7.41 4.18 -27.15
N LEU A 45 -6.64 4.40 -26.07
CA LEU A 45 -7.20 4.86 -24.82
C LEU A 45 -7.51 6.36 -24.89
N PRO A 46 -8.67 6.82 -24.39
CA PRO A 46 -8.97 8.24 -24.33
C PRO A 46 -8.05 8.94 -23.32
N ASP A 47 -7.69 10.19 -23.65
CA ASP A 47 -6.99 11.05 -22.69
C ASP A 47 -7.87 11.24 -21.45
N ARG A 48 -7.34 10.90 -20.26
CA ARG A 48 -8.06 11.01 -18.98
C ARG A 48 -8.37 12.47 -18.58
N PHE A 49 -7.68 13.44 -19.17
CA PHE A 49 -7.91 14.86 -18.97
C PHE A 49 -8.70 15.52 -20.12
N ALA A 50 -9.14 14.72 -21.10
CA ALA A 50 -9.98 15.24 -22.16
C ALA A 50 -11.28 15.82 -21.57
N PRO A 51 -11.67 17.02 -21.98
CA PRO A 51 -12.93 17.63 -21.54
C PRO A 51 -14.12 16.72 -21.86
N VAL A 52 -15.10 16.67 -20.96
CA VAL A 52 -16.32 15.87 -21.13
C VAL A 52 -17.48 16.73 -21.61
N ALA A 53 -18.40 16.14 -22.38
CA ALA A 53 -19.61 16.85 -22.79
C ALA A 53 -20.59 17.00 -21.61
N GLY A 54 -21.02 18.22 -21.35
CA GLY A 54 -22.08 18.52 -20.39
C GLY A 54 -23.47 18.15 -20.92
N PRO A 55 -24.51 18.10 -20.04
CA PRO A 55 -25.90 17.77 -20.43
C PRO A 55 -26.51 18.72 -21.46
N ASP A 56 -26.04 19.95 -21.54
CA ASP A 56 -26.49 21.02 -22.43
C ASP A 56 -25.59 21.16 -23.70
N GLY A 57 -24.66 20.24 -23.93
CA GLY A 57 -23.71 20.29 -25.02
C GLY A 57 -22.51 21.19 -24.77
N THR A 58 -22.38 21.76 -23.57
CA THR A 58 -21.17 22.50 -23.17
C THR A 58 -19.98 21.56 -22.98
N THR A 59 -18.77 22.09 -23.11
CA THR A 59 -17.54 21.34 -22.82
C THR A 59 -17.13 21.62 -21.36
N LEU A 60 -17.13 20.58 -20.53
CA LEU A 60 -16.76 20.66 -19.12
C LEU A 60 -15.31 20.18 -18.93
N PRO A 61 -14.48 20.92 -18.20
CA PRO A 61 -13.15 20.45 -17.83
C PRO A 61 -13.24 19.25 -16.86
N VAL A 62 -12.19 18.44 -16.82
CA VAL A 62 -12.06 17.40 -15.80
C VAL A 62 -11.76 18.08 -14.47
N THR A 63 -12.62 17.90 -13.48
CA THR A 63 -12.46 18.49 -12.13
C THR A 63 -11.68 17.60 -11.17
N GLY A 64 -11.61 16.31 -11.42
CA GLY A 64 -10.96 15.33 -10.53
C GLY A 64 -11.68 15.14 -9.19
N PRO A 65 -11.09 14.36 -8.26
CA PRO A 65 -11.59 14.20 -6.91
C PRO A 65 -11.33 15.46 -6.07
N GLU A 66 -12.18 15.70 -5.07
CA GLU A 66 -12.04 16.82 -4.13
C GLU A 66 -11.90 16.31 -2.68
N LEU A 67 -11.30 17.14 -1.84
CA LEU A 67 -11.28 16.98 -0.38
C LEU A 67 -12.30 17.91 0.25
N ARG A 68 -13.13 17.37 1.14
CA ARG A 68 -14.00 18.17 2.01
C ARG A 68 -13.53 18.05 3.45
N ARG A 69 -13.51 19.17 4.16
CA ARG A 69 -13.15 19.18 5.56
C ARG A 69 -14.41 18.97 6.40
N ASP A 70 -14.40 17.91 7.24
CA ASP A 70 -15.43 17.73 8.25
C ASP A 70 -15.26 18.82 9.34
N PRO A 71 -16.25 19.70 9.56
CA PRO A 71 -16.13 20.75 10.55
C PRO A 71 -16.14 20.25 12.00
N LEU A 72 -16.65 19.04 12.27
CA LEU A 72 -16.73 18.47 13.61
C LEU A 72 -15.41 17.81 14.05
N THR A 73 -14.74 17.11 13.12
CA THR A 73 -13.50 16.37 13.42
C THR A 73 -12.25 17.07 12.88
N GLY A 74 -12.40 18.00 11.93
CA GLY A 74 -11.30 18.63 11.22
C GLY A 74 -10.62 17.75 10.18
N GLU A 75 -11.14 16.54 9.95
CA GLU A 75 -10.58 15.56 9.01
C GLU A 75 -10.88 15.93 7.56
N TRP A 76 -9.93 15.63 6.66
CA TRP A 76 -10.12 15.74 5.22
C TRP A 76 -10.65 14.43 4.65
N ILE A 77 -11.78 14.49 3.94
CA ILE A 77 -12.45 13.33 3.37
C ILE A 77 -12.42 13.44 1.84
N PRO A 78 -11.75 12.49 1.14
CA PRO A 78 -11.75 12.45 -0.32
C PRO A 78 -13.14 12.08 -0.88
N MET A 79 -13.66 12.91 -1.77
CA MET A 79 -14.88 12.69 -2.54
C MET A 79 -14.51 12.32 -3.97
N ALA A 80 -14.75 11.06 -4.35
CA ALA A 80 -14.38 10.50 -5.65
C ALA A 80 -15.56 9.74 -6.26
N ALA A 81 -16.59 10.46 -6.71
CA ALA A 81 -17.86 9.89 -7.19
C ALA A 81 -17.66 8.92 -8.39
N HIS A 82 -16.68 9.18 -9.26
CA HIS A 82 -16.35 8.33 -10.41
C HIS A 82 -15.94 6.89 -10.03
N ARG A 83 -15.56 6.64 -8.75
CA ARG A 83 -15.22 5.30 -8.25
C ARG A 83 -16.43 4.35 -8.14
N MET A 84 -17.65 4.85 -8.21
CA MET A 84 -18.86 4.00 -8.25
C MET A 84 -18.86 3.05 -9.46
N ASN A 85 -18.18 3.41 -10.54
CA ASN A 85 -18.11 2.65 -11.79
C ASN A 85 -16.87 1.72 -11.87
N ARG A 86 -16.13 1.52 -10.77
CA ARG A 86 -14.94 0.66 -10.78
C ARG A 86 -15.30 -0.81 -11.03
N THR A 87 -14.39 -1.52 -11.69
CA THR A 87 -14.51 -2.96 -11.94
C THR A 87 -14.60 -3.75 -10.63
N PHE A 88 -15.49 -4.74 -10.60
CA PHE A 88 -15.69 -5.60 -9.43
C PHE A 88 -15.69 -7.07 -9.85
N LEU A 89 -14.73 -7.85 -9.35
CA LEU A 89 -14.56 -9.28 -9.56
C LEU A 89 -14.83 -9.73 -11.02
N PRO A 90 -14.07 -9.22 -11.99
CA PRO A 90 -14.25 -9.59 -13.40
C PRO A 90 -13.93 -11.08 -13.59
N PRO A 91 -14.45 -11.71 -14.63
CA PRO A 91 -14.01 -13.03 -15.05
C PRO A 91 -12.49 -13.09 -15.28
N ALA A 92 -11.89 -14.26 -15.11
CA ALA A 92 -10.42 -14.42 -15.21
C ALA A 92 -9.83 -14.01 -16.57
N ASP A 93 -10.60 -14.12 -17.64
CA ASP A 93 -10.25 -13.69 -18.99
C ASP A 93 -10.38 -12.18 -19.22
N ALA A 94 -11.08 -11.48 -18.32
CA ALA A 94 -11.26 -10.03 -18.30
C ALA A 94 -10.47 -9.34 -17.18
N ASN A 95 -9.40 -9.96 -16.68
CA ASN A 95 -8.55 -9.41 -15.61
C ASN A 95 -7.75 -8.20 -16.11
N PRO A 96 -8.01 -6.97 -15.62
CA PRO A 96 -7.36 -5.78 -16.13
C PRO A 96 -5.86 -5.67 -15.75
N LEU A 97 -5.40 -6.45 -14.77
CA LEU A 97 -4.02 -6.46 -14.30
C LEU A 97 -3.17 -7.53 -14.97
N ALA A 98 -3.79 -8.43 -15.76
CA ALA A 98 -3.05 -9.41 -16.53
C ALA A 98 -2.26 -8.73 -17.65
N PRO A 99 -1.09 -9.28 -18.03
CA PRO A 99 -0.34 -8.81 -19.19
C PRO A 99 -1.16 -8.98 -20.48
N ALA A 100 -0.88 -8.15 -21.48
CA ALA A 100 -1.52 -8.21 -22.78
C ALA A 100 -1.26 -9.57 -23.44
N ARG A 101 -2.31 -10.21 -23.98
CA ARG A 101 -2.17 -11.48 -24.72
C ARG A 101 -1.89 -11.19 -26.20
N PRO A 102 -0.90 -11.84 -26.85
CA PRO A 102 -0.69 -11.73 -28.27
C PRO A 102 -1.96 -12.06 -29.05
N GLY A 103 -2.40 -11.15 -29.93
CA GLY A 103 -3.61 -11.33 -30.73
C GLY A 103 -4.94 -11.16 -30.00
N ALA A 104 -4.94 -10.82 -28.70
CA ALA A 104 -6.17 -10.53 -27.96
C ALA A 104 -6.72 -9.15 -28.34
N THR A 105 -8.05 -9.07 -28.47
CA THR A 105 -8.78 -7.80 -28.67
C THR A 105 -9.03 -7.05 -27.36
N TYR A 106 -8.54 -7.59 -26.23
CA TYR A 106 -8.74 -6.98 -24.92
C TYR A 106 -7.97 -5.67 -24.81
N GLN A 107 -8.68 -4.56 -24.93
CA GLN A 107 -8.14 -3.21 -24.94
C GLN A 107 -8.21 -2.53 -23.54
N ASP A 108 -8.91 -3.14 -22.60
CA ASP A 108 -9.19 -2.56 -21.28
C ASP A 108 -8.17 -2.91 -20.20
N GLY A 109 -7.16 -3.73 -20.50
CA GLY A 109 -6.07 -4.06 -19.59
C GLY A 109 -5.19 -2.85 -19.26
N GLU A 110 -4.58 -2.85 -18.08
CA GLU A 110 -3.68 -1.78 -17.67
C GLU A 110 -2.28 -1.92 -18.27
N ILE A 111 -1.83 -3.15 -18.54
CA ILE A 111 -0.46 -3.46 -18.94
C ILE A 111 -0.40 -3.76 -20.44
N PRO A 112 0.31 -2.92 -21.25
CA PRO A 112 0.40 -3.14 -22.70
C PRO A 112 1.39 -4.22 -23.12
N ASP A 113 2.33 -4.60 -22.24
CA ASP A 113 3.33 -5.64 -22.53
C ASP A 113 2.78 -7.04 -22.30
N THR A 114 3.40 -8.05 -22.92
CA THR A 114 2.94 -9.45 -22.89
C THR A 114 3.38 -10.21 -21.64
N ASP A 115 4.24 -9.60 -20.84
CA ASP A 115 4.71 -10.11 -19.57
C ASP A 115 5.24 -8.96 -18.69
N TYR A 116 5.45 -9.20 -17.39
CA TYR A 116 6.15 -8.32 -16.47
C TYR A 116 6.59 -9.05 -15.19
N ASP A 117 7.60 -8.51 -14.52
CA ASP A 117 8.03 -8.98 -13.21
C ASP A 117 7.26 -8.26 -12.09
N VAL A 118 7.52 -6.99 -11.90
CA VAL A 118 6.74 -6.08 -11.04
C VAL A 118 6.43 -4.83 -11.84
N VAL A 119 5.20 -4.34 -11.79
CA VAL A 119 4.82 -3.09 -12.44
C VAL A 119 4.09 -2.17 -11.50
N VAL A 120 4.33 -0.86 -11.63
CA VAL A 120 3.62 0.19 -10.93
C VAL A 120 3.02 1.16 -11.93
N PHE A 121 1.77 1.54 -11.76
CA PHE A 121 1.11 2.51 -12.63
C PHE A 121 0.08 3.35 -11.87
N GLU A 122 -0.23 4.54 -12.41
CA GLU A 122 -1.28 5.39 -11.85
C GLU A 122 -2.64 4.69 -11.94
N ASN A 123 -3.36 4.70 -10.81
CA ASN A 123 -4.71 4.11 -10.74
C ASN A 123 -5.65 4.79 -11.73
N ARG A 124 -6.44 3.99 -12.46
CA ARG A 124 -7.46 4.47 -13.41
C ARG A 124 -8.63 5.20 -12.73
N PHE A 125 -8.95 4.78 -11.50
CA PHE A 125 -10.04 5.34 -10.69
C PHE A 125 -9.51 5.91 -9.37
N PRO A 126 -8.66 6.97 -9.43
CA PRO A 126 -7.96 7.46 -8.26
C PRO A 126 -8.90 8.22 -7.32
N SER A 127 -8.71 8.07 -6.01
CA SER A 127 -9.34 8.96 -5.01
C SER A 127 -8.54 10.22 -4.72
N LEU A 128 -7.28 10.24 -5.15
CA LEU A 128 -6.37 11.38 -5.05
C LEU A 128 -5.67 11.53 -6.40
N MET A 129 -5.77 12.71 -7.02
CA MET A 129 -5.18 12.98 -8.32
C MET A 129 -4.91 14.47 -8.49
N ALA A 130 -3.67 14.83 -8.82
CA ALA A 130 -3.36 16.18 -9.28
C ALA A 130 -3.87 16.34 -10.73
N VAL A 131 -4.67 17.36 -10.99
CA VAL A 131 -5.18 17.69 -12.32
C VAL A 131 -4.37 18.87 -12.84
N PRO A 132 -3.73 18.78 -14.02
CA PRO A 132 -2.96 19.89 -14.58
C PRO A 132 -3.81 21.16 -14.74
N GLY A 133 -3.28 22.30 -14.29
CA GLY A 133 -3.93 23.59 -14.40
C GLY A 133 -5.04 23.85 -13.37
N VAL A 134 -5.33 22.92 -12.47
CA VAL A 134 -6.24 23.14 -11.34
C VAL A 134 -5.41 23.59 -10.13
N ASP A 135 -5.76 24.77 -9.60
CA ASP A 135 -5.17 25.29 -8.36
C ASP A 135 -5.63 24.43 -7.17
N ASP A 136 -4.74 24.13 -6.22
CA ASP A 136 -5.03 23.40 -4.99
C ASP A 136 -5.52 24.29 -3.84
N ALA A 137 -5.89 25.52 -4.14
CA ALA A 137 -6.40 26.49 -3.18
C ALA A 137 -7.65 25.97 -2.45
N VAL A 138 -7.76 26.39 -1.21
CA VAL A 138 -8.94 26.14 -0.37
C VAL A 138 -10.07 27.07 -0.79
N GLU A 139 -11.25 26.51 -0.99
CA GLU A 139 -12.47 27.22 -1.36
C GLU A 139 -13.57 27.06 -0.32
N LEU A 140 -14.45 28.07 -0.20
CA LEU A 140 -15.71 28.01 0.55
C LEU A 140 -16.83 27.60 -0.40
N VAL A 141 -17.62 26.59 -0.04
CA VAL A 141 -18.80 26.18 -0.82
C VAL A 141 -19.97 27.09 -0.46
N ASP A 142 -20.59 27.68 -1.47
CA ASP A 142 -21.75 28.61 -1.33
C ASP A 142 -21.50 29.79 -0.37
N GLY A 143 -20.23 30.13 -0.13
CA GLY A 143 -19.85 31.21 0.79
C GLY A 143 -19.96 30.84 2.28
N GLU A 144 -20.24 29.58 2.61
CA GLU A 144 -20.36 29.10 3.99
C GLU A 144 -18.97 28.77 4.58
N GLU A 145 -18.58 29.43 5.66
CA GLU A 145 -17.27 29.32 6.29
C GLU A 145 -16.98 27.90 6.84
N LEU A 146 -18.02 27.14 7.16
CA LEU A 146 -17.88 25.74 7.64
C LEU A 146 -17.68 24.74 6.51
N TRP A 147 -18.03 25.10 5.26
CA TRP A 147 -17.99 24.18 4.12
C TRP A 147 -16.74 24.39 3.27
N VAL A 148 -15.66 23.85 3.77
CA VAL A 148 -14.33 24.00 3.18
C VAL A 148 -14.03 22.84 2.25
N ARG A 149 -13.61 23.13 1.01
CA ARG A 149 -13.12 22.13 0.06
C ARG A 149 -11.83 22.56 -0.62
N ARG A 150 -11.14 21.60 -1.20
CA ARG A 150 -10.03 21.80 -2.14
C ARG A 150 -9.90 20.59 -3.07
N PRO A 151 -9.19 20.69 -4.21
CA PRO A 151 -8.84 19.53 -5.01
C PRO A 151 -8.11 18.48 -4.19
N ALA A 152 -8.38 17.20 -4.46
CA ALA A 152 -7.65 16.09 -3.84
C ALA A 152 -6.32 15.84 -4.56
N ALA A 153 -5.45 16.88 -4.57
CA ALA A 153 -4.19 16.93 -5.32
C ALA A 153 -3.14 15.98 -4.76
N GLY A 154 -3.34 14.69 -4.97
CA GLY A 154 -2.44 13.61 -4.55
C GLY A 154 -2.16 12.62 -5.66
N ARG A 155 -1.78 11.41 -5.30
CA ARG A 155 -1.50 10.34 -6.25
C ARG A 155 -1.98 9.00 -5.71
N CYS A 156 -2.59 8.18 -6.56
CA CYS A 156 -2.90 6.78 -6.29
C CYS A 156 -2.21 5.91 -7.34
N GLU A 157 -1.42 4.96 -6.90
CA GLU A 157 -0.74 3.99 -7.76
C GLU A 157 -1.18 2.57 -7.40
N VAL A 158 -1.15 1.68 -8.42
CA VAL A 158 -1.31 0.24 -8.26
C VAL A 158 0.06 -0.39 -8.51
N ILE A 159 0.44 -1.35 -7.67
CA ILE A 159 1.63 -2.17 -7.84
C ILE A 159 1.20 -3.63 -8.01
N CYS A 160 1.52 -4.26 -9.15
CA CYS A 160 1.31 -5.69 -9.37
C CYS A 160 2.59 -6.45 -9.05
N PHE A 161 2.47 -7.47 -8.21
CA PHE A 161 3.61 -8.22 -7.67
C PHE A 161 4.11 -9.34 -8.57
N SER A 162 3.30 -9.73 -9.54
CA SER A 162 3.58 -10.80 -10.49
C SER A 162 2.60 -10.72 -11.66
N SER A 163 3.02 -11.16 -12.84
CA SER A 163 2.13 -11.36 -14.00
C SER A 163 1.23 -12.59 -13.87
N ASP A 164 1.54 -13.49 -12.93
CA ASP A 164 0.71 -14.67 -12.63
C ASP A 164 -0.50 -14.29 -11.76
N PRO A 165 -1.74 -14.39 -12.28
CA PRO A 165 -2.93 -14.02 -11.54
C PRO A 165 -3.26 -14.97 -10.38
N THR A 166 -2.63 -16.14 -10.32
CA THR A 166 -2.85 -17.14 -9.28
C THR A 166 -1.85 -17.05 -8.13
N ALA A 167 -0.79 -16.26 -8.30
CA ALA A 167 0.22 -16.05 -7.27
C ALA A 167 -0.34 -15.24 -6.08
N SER A 168 0.40 -15.25 -4.99
CA SER A 168 0.18 -14.38 -3.84
C SER A 168 1.51 -13.81 -3.39
N LEU A 169 1.50 -12.75 -2.59
CA LEU A 169 2.75 -12.18 -2.07
C LEU A 169 3.55 -13.19 -1.24
N SER A 170 2.90 -14.17 -0.58
CA SER A 170 3.57 -15.24 0.17
C SER A 170 4.20 -16.32 -0.73
N SER A 171 3.79 -16.42 -2.00
CA SER A 171 4.27 -17.44 -2.94
C SER A 171 5.40 -16.98 -3.86
N VAL A 172 5.69 -15.68 -3.91
CA VAL A 172 6.78 -15.16 -4.74
C VAL A 172 8.15 -15.63 -4.25
N SER A 173 9.15 -15.58 -5.12
CA SER A 173 10.54 -15.90 -4.74
C SER A 173 11.15 -14.78 -3.86
N PRO A 174 12.19 -15.07 -3.07
CA PRO A 174 12.92 -14.03 -2.33
C PRO A 174 13.47 -12.93 -3.25
N ARG A 175 13.91 -13.26 -4.45
CA ARG A 175 14.35 -12.29 -5.46
C ARG A 175 13.21 -11.36 -5.86
N ARG A 176 12.02 -11.91 -6.17
CA ARG A 176 10.84 -11.12 -6.52
C ARG A 176 10.38 -10.24 -5.35
N MET A 177 10.38 -10.76 -4.12
CA MET A 177 10.07 -9.95 -2.94
C MET A 177 11.08 -8.80 -2.78
N ARG A 178 12.38 -9.03 -3.06
CA ARG A 178 13.37 -7.96 -3.06
C ARG A 178 13.03 -6.89 -4.10
N THR A 179 12.62 -7.26 -5.30
CA THR A 179 12.18 -6.33 -6.35
C THR A 179 10.98 -5.51 -5.91
N ILE A 180 10.03 -6.12 -5.21
CA ILE A 180 8.86 -5.41 -4.65
C ILE A 180 9.29 -4.39 -3.59
N VAL A 181 10.23 -4.75 -2.71
CA VAL A 181 10.79 -3.82 -1.70
C VAL A 181 11.50 -2.65 -2.38
N GLU A 182 12.27 -2.89 -3.46
CA GLU A 182 12.88 -1.82 -4.25
C GLU A 182 11.84 -0.90 -4.89
N ALA A 183 10.76 -1.48 -5.45
CA ALA A 183 9.66 -0.72 -6.03
C ALA A 183 8.97 0.16 -4.99
N TRP A 184 8.67 -0.36 -3.78
CA TRP A 184 8.10 0.44 -2.70
C TRP A 184 9.02 1.59 -2.27
N ALA A 185 10.34 1.35 -2.15
CA ALA A 185 11.31 2.38 -1.78
C ALA A 185 11.45 3.44 -2.89
N ASP A 186 11.56 3.04 -4.16
CA ASP A 186 11.60 3.96 -5.32
C ASP A 186 10.35 4.84 -5.37
N ARG A 187 9.17 4.21 -5.28
CA ARG A 187 7.92 4.98 -5.36
C ARG A 187 7.73 5.91 -4.17
N THR A 188 8.08 5.46 -2.95
CA THR A 188 8.03 6.33 -1.77
C THR A 188 8.92 7.56 -1.98
N ALA A 189 10.15 7.39 -2.44
CA ALA A 189 11.07 8.50 -2.70
C ALA A 189 10.53 9.46 -3.78
N ALA A 190 10.03 8.91 -4.90
CA ALA A 190 9.47 9.71 -5.99
C ALA A 190 8.22 10.49 -5.56
N LEU A 191 7.33 9.86 -4.80
CA LEU A 191 6.09 10.48 -4.32
C LEU A 191 6.37 11.51 -3.21
N HIS A 192 7.36 11.29 -2.33
CA HIS A 192 7.81 12.30 -1.36
C HIS A 192 8.34 13.57 -2.04
N ALA A 193 8.93 13.44 -3.23
CA ALA A 193 9.43 14.59 -3.99
C ALA A 193 8.34 15.36 -4.75
N MET A 194 7.12 14.84 -4.82
CA MET A 194 6.01 15.53 -5.49
C MET A 194 5.55 16.75 -4.68
N PRO A 195 5.31 17.91 -5.33
CA PRO A 195 4.77 19.07 -4.66
C PRO A 195 3.44 18.77 -3.96
N GLY A 196 3.25 19.32 -2.75
CA GLY A 196 2.01 19.22 -1.99
C GLY A 196 1.77 17.86 -1.31
N ILE A 197 2.61 16.86 -1.49
CA ILE A 197 2.47 15.57 -0.77
C ILE A 197 3.02 15.70 0.64
N GLU A 198 2.23 15.22 1.61
CA GLU A 198 2.56 15.18 3.03
C GLU A 198 2.83 13.76 3.56
N GLN A 199 2.22 12.75 2.97
CA GLN A 199 2.35 11.37 3.44
C GLN A 199 2.22 10.37 2.29
N VAL A 200 3.03 9.30 2.33
CA VAL A 200 2.93 8.15 1.41
C VAL A 200 2.61 6.90 2.22
N PHE A 201 1.64 6.13 1.73
CA PHE A 201 1.19 4.89 2.33
C PHE A 201 1.13 3.78 1.28
N ALA A 202 2.05 2.82 1.36
CA ALA A 202 2.06 1.62 0.54
C ALA A 202 1.36 0.49 1.31
N PHE A 203 0.39 -0.19 0.66
CA PHE A 203 -0.44 -1.18 1.33
C PHE A 203 -0.92 -2.26 0.36
N GLU A 204 -1.30 -3.41 0.91
CA GLU A 204 -1.96 -4.51 0.20
C GLU A 204 -3.26 -4.87 0.92
N ASN A 205 -4.30 -5.14 0.14
CA ASN A 205 -5.52 -5.80 0.58
C ASN A 205 -5.54 -7.18 -0.05
N ARG A 206 -5.62 -8.24 0.75
CA ARG A 206 -5.65 -9.63 0.28
C ARG A 206 -6.91 -10.35 0.79
N GLY A 207 -7.59 -11.00 -0.13
CA GLY A 207 -8.76 -11.84 0.17
C GLY A 207 -10.09 -11.12 -0.02
N LYS A 208 -11.09 -11.89 -0.44
CA LYS A 208 -12.47 -11.38 -0.67
C LYS A 208 -13.12 -10.85 0.62
N GLU A 209 -12.71 -11.38 1.77
CA GLU A 209 -13.18 -11.01 3.10
C GLU A 209 -12.80 -9.56 3.47
N ILE A 210 -11.75 -9.04 2.83
CA ILE A 210 -11.30 -7.64 2.96
C ILE A 210 -12.01 -6.72 1.95
N GLY A 211 -12.80 -7.28 1.02
CA GLY A 211 -13.45 -6.52 -0.04
C GLY A 211 -12.56 -6.26 -1.24
N VAL A 212 -11.59 -7.13 -1.50
CA VAL A 212 -10.76 -7.08 -2.71
C VAL A 212 -11.63 -7.25 -3.95
N THR A 213 -11.46 -6.36 -4.92
CA THR A 213 -12.25 -6.33 -6.16
C THR A 213 -11.56 -7.00 -7.35
N LEU A 214 -10.28 -7.36 -7.22
CA LEU A 214 -9.48 -8.04 -8.23
C LEU A 214 -8.62 -9.12 -7.55
N HIS A 215 -8.70 -10.36 -8.00
CA HIS A 215 -7.94 -11.47 -7.40
C HIS A 215 -6.45 -11.46 -7.74
N HIS A 216 -6.06 -10.79 -8.82
CA HIS A 216 -4.66 -10.65 -9.23
C HIS A 216 -3.82 -10.05 -8.09
N PRO A 217 -2.62 -10.60 -7.78
CA PRO A 217 -1.81 -10.14 -6.65
C PRO A 217 -1.31 -8.71 -6.88
N HIS A 218 -1.84 -7.78 -6.12
CA HIS A 218 -1.50 -6.36 -6.24
C HIS A 218 -1.61 -5.64 -4.90
N GLY A 219 -0.88 -4.56 -4.79
CA GLY A 219 -1.03 -3.56 -3.73
C GLY A 219 -1.30 -2.18 -4.32
N GLN A 220 -1.34 -1.20 -3.45
CA GLN A 220 -1.56 0.20 -3.81
C GLN A 220 -0.58 1.10 -3.06
N ILE A 221 -0.29 2.27 -3.64
CA ILE A 221 0.54 3.30 -3.02
C ILE A 221 -0.22 4.61 -3.13
N TYR A 222 -0.59 5.18 -2.00
CA TYR A 222 -1.30 6.45 -1.92
C TYR A 222 -0.39 7.55 -1.41
N ALA A 223 -0.36 8.67 -2.12
CA ALA A 223 0.31 9.90 -1.70
C ALA A 223 -0.74 10.94 -1.37
N PHE A 224 -0.83 11.27 -0.08
CA PHE A 224 -1.84 12.18 0.47
C PHE A 224 -1.30 13.60 0.54
N PRO A 225 -2.12 14.63 0.20
CA PRO A 225 -1.78 16.04 0.40
C PRO A 225 -2.07 16.50 1.86
N TYR A 226 -2.12 15.59 2.80
CA TYR A 226 -2.30 15.82 4.24
C TYR A 226 -1.80 14.63 5.05
N VAL A 227 -1.50 14.85 6.32
CA VAL A 227 -1.20 13.76 7.27
C VAL A 227 -2.50 13.11 7.72
N THR A 228 -2.62 11.79 7.53
CA THR A 228 -3.84 11.04 7.85
C THR A 228 -4.12 11.00 9.36
N PRO A 229 -5.39 10.85 9.81
CA PRO A 229 -5.76 10.90 11.22
C PRO A 229 -4.99 9.91 12.10
N ARG A 230 -4.77 8.68 11.62
CA ARG A 230 -3.99 7.68 12.35
C ARG A 230 -2.53 8.09 12.53
N THR A 231 -1.90 8.58 11.47
CA THR A 231 -0.51 9.08 11.53
C THR A 231 -0.42 10.29 12.45
N ARG A 232 -1.40 11.20 12.41
CA ARG A 232 -1.48 12.36 13.32
C ARG A 232 -1.50 11.90 14.80
N SER A 233 -2.32 10.91 15.12
CA SER A 233 -2.37 10.33 16.47
C SER A 233 -1.03 9.71 16.90
N MET A 234 -0.38 8.97 16.00
CA MET A 234 0.95 8.39 16.28
C MET A 234 2.02 9.47 16.49
N LEU A 235 2.01 10.53 15.68
CA LEU A 235 2.94 11.66 15.83
C LEU A 235 2.74 12.39 17.16
N THR A 236 1.51 12.61 17.57
CA THR A 236 1.20 13.25 18.86
C THR A 236 1.82 12.47 20.01
N GLN A 237 1.67 11.14 20.03
CA GLN A 237 2.27 10.30 21.08
C GLN A 237 3.80 10.25 20.99
N ALA A 238 4.34 10.15 19.77
CA ALA A 238 5.79 10.11 19.56
C ALA A 238 6.46 11.42 19.99
N ALA A 239 5.87 12.58 19.65
CA ALA A 239 6.38 13.89 20.04
C ALA A 239 6.34 14.08 21.56
N ALA A 240 5.21 13.76 22.22
CA ALA A 240 5.09 13.85 23.68
C ALA A 240 6.09 12.94 24.41
N HIS A 241 6.31 11.72 23.91
CA HIS A 241 7.32 10.81 24.47
C HIS A 241 8.74 11.35 24.28
N HIS A 242 9.04 11.87 23.11
CA HIS A 242 10.36 12.44 22.80
C HIS A 242 10.65 13.68 23.66
N GLU A 243 9.67 14.57 23.82
CA GLU A 243 9.77 15.73 24.70
C GLU A 243 10.05 15.32 26.17
N ALA A 244 9.37 14.28 26.64
CA ALA A 244 9.52 13.82 28.03
C ALA A 244 10.82 13.04 28.29
N THR A 245 11.35 12.31 27.30
CA THR A 245 12.41 11.31 27.52
C THR A 245 13.68 11.54 26.67
N GLY A 246 13.60 12.34 25.61
CA GLY A 246 14.64 12.46 24.57
C GLY A 246 14.79 11.22 23.69
N ARG A 247 13.90 10.22 23.80
CA ARG A 247 13.97 8.93 23.09
C ARG A 247 12.86 8.79 22.06
N LEU A 248 13.06 7.92 21.07
CA LEU A 248 12.01 7.58 20.09
C LEU A 248 11.03 6.59 20.69
N LEU A 249 9.73 6.92 20.69
CA LEU A 249 8.68 6.03 21.20
C LEU A 249 8.71 4.65 20.51
N GLY A 250 8.83 4.61 19.19
CA GLY A 250 8.88 3.35 18.44
C GLY A 250 10.13 2.50 18.75
N ARG A 251 11.24 3.12 19.18
CA ARG A 251 12.43 2.43 19.71
C ARG A 251 12.12 1.79 21.04
N ASP A 252 11.57 2.57 21.98
CA ASP A 252 11.27 2.07 23.33
C ASP A 252 10.22 0.97 23.31
N VAL A 253 9.24 1.04 22.40
CA VAL A 253 8.27 -0.04 22.20
C VAL A 253 8.97 -1.32 21.73
N LEU A 254 9.85 -1.23 20.72
CA LEU A 254 10.57 -2.41 20.19
C LEU A 254 11.50 -2.99 21.25
N ASP A 255 12.24 -2.16 21.99
CA ASP A 255 13.16 -2.59 23.05
C ASP A 255 12.38 -3.30 24.17
N ALA A 256 11.21 -2.80 24.54
CA ALA A 256 10.34 -3.45 25.53
C ALA A 256 9.82 -4.82 25.04
N GLU A 257 9.39 -4.93 23.78
CA GLU A 257 8.93 -6.20 23.20
C GLU A 257 10.06 -7.24 23.17
N LEU A 258 11.27 -6.82 22.77
CA LEU A 258 12.45 -7.68 22.76
C LEU A 258 12.87 -8.11 24.18
N ALA A 259 12.85 -7.19 25.14
CA ALA A 259 13.21 -7.50 26.53
C ALA A 259 12.26 -8.53 27.18
N HIS A 260 10.95 -8.45 26.88
CA HIS A 260 9.97 -9.41 27.39
C HIS A 260 9.87 -10.68 26.54
N GLY A 261 10.12 -10.62 25.22
CA GLY A 261 10.14 -11.75 24.30
C GLY A 261 8.82 -12.48 24.08
N GLN A 262 7.81 -12.21 24.92
CA GLN A 262 6.55 -12.98 24.92
C GLN A 262 5.76 -12.83 23.61
N ARG A 263 5.77 -11.63 23.02
CA ARG A 263 5.02 -11.31 21.79
C ARG A 263 5.89 -11.25 20.53
N VAL A 264 7.19 -11.45 20.63
CA VAL A 264 8.10 -11.56 19.47
C VAL A 264 7.86 -12.90 18.78
N VAL A 265 7.57 -12.89 17.47
CA VAL A 265 7.20 -14.07 16.70
C VAL A 265 8.24 -14.47 15.66
N LEU A 266 9.06 -13.52 15.20
CA LEU A 266 10.15 -13.76 14.26
C LEU A 266 11.23 -12.70 14.44
N GLU A 267 12.48 -13.13 14.38
CA GLU A 267 13.65 -12.25 14.41
C GLU A 267 14.60 -12.62 13.28
N SER A 268 15.23 -11.59 12.69
CA SER A 268 16.35 -11.73 11.77
C SER A 268 17.47 -10.76 12.17
N GLU A 269 18.49 -10.64 11.32
CA GLU A 269 19.60 -9.72 11.59
C GLU A 269 19.15 -8.27 11.69
N HIS A 270 18.22 -7.84 10.81
CA HIS A 270 17.80 -6.45 10.71
C HIS A 270 16.34 -6.20 11.09
N TRP A 271 15.51 -7.23 11.25
CA TRP A 271 14.07 -7.08 11.44
C TRP A 271 13.53 -7.88 12.63
N VAL A 272 12.44 -7.39 13.21
CA VAL A 272 11.70 -8.04 14.29
C VAL A 272 10.21 -7.99 13.95
N ALA A 273 9.55 -9.16 13.97
CA ALA A 273 8.10 -9.25 13.92
C ALA A 273 7.56 -9.57 15.31
N TYR A 274 6.56 -8.82 15.76
CA TYR A 274 5.92 -8.99 17.06
C TYR A 274 4.44 -8.66 16.98
N VAL A 275 3.65 -9.26 17.87
CA VAL A 275 2.24 -8.90 18.07
C VAL A 275 2.21 -7.69 19.00
N PRO A 276 1.63 -6.55 18.60
CA PRO A 276 1.65 -5.34 19.44
C PRO A 276 0.87 -5.56 20.73
N TYR A 277 1.35 -4.97 21.84
CA TYR A 277 0.72 -5.08 23.16
C TYR A 277 -0.78 -4.76 23.16
N ALA A 278 -1.19 -3.78 22.37
CA ALA A 278 -2.59 -3.36 22.21
C ALA A 278 -3.12 -3.73 20.81
N ALA A 279 -3.00 -5.01 20.44
CA ALA A 279 -3.53 -5.50 19.16
C ALA A 279 -5.06 -5.29 19.08
N ARG A 280 -5.53 -4.75 17.97
CA ARG A 280 -6.94 -4.41 17.73
C ARG A 280 -7.70 -5.49 16.96
N TRP A 281 -6.95 -6.31 16.22
CA TRP A 281 -7.51 -7.25 15.27
C TRP A 281 -7.32 -8.70 15.75
N PRO A 282 -8.17 -9.64 15.28
CA PRO A 282 -8.06 -11.05 15.62
C PRO A 282 -6.68 -11.67 15.35
N VAL A 283 -6.01 -11.20 14.29
CA VAL A 283 -4.60 -11.45 14.02
C VAL A 283 -3.99 -10.11 13.67
N GLU A 284 -2.95 -9.69 14.36
CA GLU A 284 -2.23 -8.44 14.09
C GLU A 284 -0.75 -8.64 14.40
N VAL A 285 0.11 -8.26 13.47
CA VAL A 285 1.57 -8.35 13.61
C VAL A 285 2.19 -7.05 13.10
N HIS A 286 3.16 -6.53 13.82
CA HIS A 286 4.05 -5.48 13.36
C HIS A 286 5.39 -6.07 12.96
N LEU A 287 5.97 -5.58 11.86
CA LEU A 287 7.32 -5.89 11.42
C LEU A 287 8.11 -4.58 11.40
N ALA A 288 9.14 -4.47 12.23
CA ALA A 288 9.92 -3.25 12.41
C ALA A 288 11.42 -3.50 12.20
N PRO A 289 12.15 -2.55 11.60
CA PRO A 289 13.61 -2.66 11.49
C PRO A 289 14.25 -2.49 12.88
N ARG A 290 15.40 -3.15 13.09
CA ARG A 290 16.18 -2.96 14.34
C ARG A 290 16.82 -1.58 14.41
N ARG A 291 17.24 -1.02 13.29
CA ARG A 291 17.75 0.35 13.20
C ARG A 291 16.61 1.38 13.16
N ASP A 292 16.84 2.56 13.67
CA ASP A 292 15.88 3.66 13.59
C ASP A 292 15.90 4.26 12.17
N VAL A 293 14.88 3.94 11.39
CA VAL A 293 14.66 4.46 10.05
C VAL A 293 13.28 5.09 9.92
N PRO A 294 13.16 6.23 9.25
CA PRO A 294 11.88 6.92 9.11
C PRO A 294 10.98 6.31 8.02
N ASP A 295 11.56 5.74 6.97
CA ASP A 295 10.85 5.28 5.78
C ASP A 295 11.62 4.22 4.97
N LEU A 296 10.97 3.63 3.95
CA LEU A 296 11.55 2.62 3.07
C LEU A 296 12.78 3.11 2.27
N PRO A 297 12.82 4.35 1.73
CA PRO A 297 14.02 4.85 1.06
C PRO A 297 15.27 4.87 1.94
N ALA A 298 15.12 5.08 3.25
CA ALA A 298 16.24 5.15 4.20
C ALA A 298 16.84 3.78 4.58
N LEU A 299 16.23 2.67 4.15
CA LEU A 299 16.76 1.32 4.35
C LEU A 299 18.03 1.10 3.55
N THR A 300 19.03 0.48 4.17
CA THR A 300 20.23 -0.02 3.49
C THR A 300 19.92 -1.22 2.60
N ASP A 301 20.86 -1.56 1.71
CA ASP A 301 20.75 -2.73 0.85
C ASP A 301 20.62 -4.04 1.65
N ALA A 302 21.39 -4.19 2.72
CA ALA A 302 21.32 -5.34 3.63
C ALA A 302 19.96 -5.43 4.33
N GLU A 303 19.42 -4.32 4.82
CA GLU A 303 18.09 -4.28 5.46
C GLU A 303 16.97 -4.64 4.48
N ARG A 304 17.06 -4.19 3.22
CA ARG A 304 16.10 -4.54 2.17
C ARG A 304 16.19 -6.03 1.78
N ALA A 305 17.40 -6.58 1.73
CA ALA A 305 17.60 -8.00 1.43
C ALA A 305 17.04 -8.89 2.54
N ASP A 306 17.32 -8.55 3.80
CA ASP A 306 16.80 -9.28 4.96
C ASP A 306 15.27 -9.11 5.09
N LEU A 307 14.73 -7.93 4.80
CA LEU A 307 13.28 -7.72 4.73
C LEU A 307 12.60 -8.70 3.77
N ALA A 308 13.16 -8.89 2.59
CA ALA A 308 12.57 -9.76 1.58
C ALA A 308 12.37 -11.20 2.08
N THR A 309 13.35 -11.75 2.80
CA THR A 309 13.26 -13.10 3.37
C THR A 309 12.42 -13.17 4.63
N THR A 310 12.56 -12.18 5.50
CA THR A 310 11.82 -12.10 6.78
C THR A 310 10.32 -11.91 6.53
N TYR A 311 9.96 -11.03 5.60
CA TYR A 311 8.56 -10.78 5.27
C TYR A 311 7.90 -12.01 4.62
N LEU A 312 8.58 -12.69 3.69
CA LEU A 312 8.07 -13.94 3.12
C LEU A 312 7.85 -15.02 4.19
N THR A 313 8.80 -15.17 5.13
CA THR A 313 8.65 -16.12 6.25
C THR A 313 7.44 -15.78 7.10
N LEU A 314 7.24 -14.50 7.42
CA LEU A 314 6.07 -14.05 8.19
C LEU A 314 4.76 -14.32 7.44
N LEU A 315 4.67 -13.99 6.14
CA LEU A 315 3.48 -14.23 5.34
C LEU A 315 3.12 -15.72 5.25
N ARG A 316 4.11 -16.59 5.10
CA ARG A 316 3.91 -18.05 5.07
C ARG A 316 3.41 -18.59 6.40
N ARG A 317 3.89 -18.07 7.54
CA ARG A 317 3.33 -18.39 8.86
C ARG A 317 1.90 -17.92 9.00
N LEU A 318 1.59 -16.71 8.56
CA LEU A 318 0.22 -16.18 8.58
C LEU A 318 -0.75 -17.02 7.74
N ASP A 319 -0.30 -17.54 6.59
CA ASP A 319 -1.10 -18.44 5.74
C ASP A 319 -1.41 -19.81 6.37
N GLN A 320 -0.69 -20.18 7.45
CA GLN A 320 -0.90 -21.41 8.20
C GLN A 320 -1.55 -21.15 9.57
N PHE A 321 -1.96 -19.91 9.86
CA PHE A 321 -2.52 -19.54 11.16
C PHE A 321 -3.83 -20.25 11.45
N PHE A 322 -4.72 -20.35 10.45
CA PHE A 322 -5.95 -21.10 10.52
C PHE A 322 -5.87 -22.36 9.65
N VAL A 323 -6.55 -23.40 10.12
CA VAL A 323 -6.74 -24.65 9.36
C VAL A 323 -8.25 -24.96 9.30
N ASP A 324 -8.67 -25.62 8.23
CA ASP A 324 -10.05 -26.11 8.09
C ASP A 324 -10.30 -27.40 8.88
N GLY A 325 -11.49 -27.99 8.73
CA GLY A 325 -11.86 -29.22 9.41
C GLY A 325 -11.05 -30.44 8.99
N ASP A 326 -10.41 -30.41 7.82
CA ASP A 326 -9.57 -31.46 7.26
C ASP A 326 -8.07 -31.23 7.55
N GLY A 327 -7.74 -30.13 8.24
CA GLY A 327 -6.38 -29.76 8.59
C GLY A 327 -5.62 -29.01 7.48
N ALA A 328 -6.28 -28.64 6.39
CA ALA A 328 -5.68 -27.83 5.34
C ALA A 328 -5.58 -26.35 5.76
N SER A 329 -4.48 -25.71 5.39
CA SER A 329 -4.26 -24.29 5.69
C SER A 329 -5.27 -23.41 4.96
N ILE A 330 -5.81 -22.43 5.68
CA ILE A 330 -6.68 -21.38 5.12
C ILE A 330 -5.82 -20.14 4.91
N PRO A 331 -5.53 -19.72 3.66
CA PRO A 331 -4.79 -18.50 3.40
C PRO A 331 -5.42 -17.31 4.12
N LEU A 332 -4.63 -16.59 4.92
CA LEU A 332 -5.14 -15.51 5.75
C LEU A 332 -5.55 -14.30 4.87
N PRO A 333 -6.82 -13.87 4.89
CA PRO A 333 -7.17 -12.56 4.33
C PRO A 333 -6.60 -11.48 5.23
N TYR A 334 -5.89 -10.50 4.68
CA TYR A 334 -5.26 -9.45 5.48
C TYR A 334 -5.23 -8.10 4.77
N ILE A 335 -5.03 -7.07 5.57
CA ILE A 335 -4.54 -5.78 5.15
C ILE A 335 -3.11 -5.64 5.69
N SER A 336 -2.16 -5.27 4.83
CA SER A 336 -0.83 -4.87 5.25
C SER A 336 -0.54 -3.45 4.80
N GLY A 337 0.15 -2.66 5.64
CA GLY A 337 0.47 -1.28 5.28
C GLY A 337 1.73 -0.78 5.97
N TRP A 338 2.56 -0.04 5.21
CA TRP A 338 3.77 0.57 5.68
C TRP A 338 3.50 1.91 6.34
N HIS A 339 3.66 1.99 7.65
CA HIS A 339 3.64 3.23 8.41
C HIS A 339 5.02 3.88 8.33
N GLN A 340 5.09 4.99 7.60
CA GLN A 340 6.30 5.75 7.31
C GLN A 340 6.17 7.16 7.89
N ALA A 341 7.31 7.81 8.12
CA ALA A 341 7.33 9.22 8.48
C ALA A 341 6.65 10.07 7.41
N PRO A 342 5.89 11.09 7.78
CA PRO A 342 5.45 12.12 6.85
C PRO A 342 6.63 12.80 6.15
N VAL A 343 6.35 13.52 5.06
CA VAL A 343 7.38 14.15 4.24
C VAL A 343 8.11 15.26 5.01
N ARG A 344 7.39 16.05 5.79
CA ARG A 344 7.92 17.25 6.45
C ARG A 344 7.83 17.20 7.98
N GLU A 345 6.66 16.94 8.53
CA GLU A 345 6.43 17.04 9.97
C GLU A 345 6.68 15.73 10.72
N GLY A 346 7.28 15.81 11.91
CA GLY A 346 7.45 14.67 12.82
C GLY A 346 8.37 13.56 12.31
N ARG A 347 9.15 13.84 11.28
CA ARG A 347 10.07 12.86 10.68
C ARG A 347 11.14 12.40 11.68
N GLU A 348 11.59 13.32 12.49
CA GLU A 348 12.62 13.10 13.52
C GLU A 348 12.15 12.22 14.70
N VAL A 349 10.84 12.09 14.91
CA VAL A 349 10.25 11.27 15.98
C VAL A 349 9.56 10.00 15.44
N SER A 350 9.46 9.88 14.13
CA SER A 350 8.80 8.76 13.45
C SER A 350 9.74 7.58 13.26
N ARG A 351 9.15 6.38 13.19
CA ARG A 351 9.88 5.15 12.92
C ARG A 351 9.07 4.23 12.02
N LEU A 352 9.74 3.72 10.96
CA LEU A 352 9.16 2.79 9.99
C LEU A 352 8.69 1.51 10.69
N HIS A 353 7.49 1.05 10.33
CA HIS A 353 7.05 -0.32 10.60
C HIS A 353 5.96 -0.73 9.60
N LEU A 354 5.87 -2.03 9.34
CA LEU A 354 4.74 -2.63 8.65
C LEU A 354 3.73 -3.09 9.69
N GLN A 355 2.45 -2.81 9.47
CA GLN A 355 1.34 -3.44 10.19
C GLN A 355 0.64 -4.41 9.25
N ILE A 356 0.44 -5.65 9.71
CA ILE A 356 -0.37 -6.66 9.03
C ILE A 356 -1.48 -7.04 9.98
N PHE A 357 -2.74 -7.07 9.50
CA PHE A 357 -3.85 -7.50 10.31
C PHE A 357 -4.95 -8.18 9.49
N SER A 358 -5.70 -9.07 10.15
CA SER A 358 -6.80 -9.82 9.55
C SER A 358 -8.10 -9.60 10.29
N VAL A 359 -9.18 -9.58 9.53
CA VAL A 359 -10.57 -9.60 10.05
C VAL A 359 -11.03 -11.01 10.40
N LEU A 360 -10.28 -12.06 10.02
CA LEU A 360 -10.65 -13.44 10.26
C LEU A 360 -10.44 -13.81 11.74
N ARG A 361 -11.52 -14.19 12.45
CA ARG A 361 -11.51 -14.58 13.87
C ARG A 361 -11.35 -16.11 14.05
N ALA A 362 -11.92 -16.86 13.14
CA ALA A 362 -11.85 -18.31 13.03
C ALA A 362 -12.27 -18.69 11.60
N PRO A 363 -12.08 -19.95 11.16
CA PRO A 363 -12.57 -20.41 9.87
C PRO A 363 -14.02 -20.02 9.65
N GLY A 364 -14.29 -19.25 8.58
CA GLY A 364 -15.63 -18.74 8.22
C GLY A 364 -16.22 -17.68 9.15
N LYS A 365 -15.51 -17.17 10.15
CA LYS A 365 -16.01 -16.14 11.08
C LYS A 365 -15.20 -14.85 10.98
N LEU A 366 -15.82 -13.75 10.60
CA LEU A 366 -15.20 -12.44 10.44
C LEU A 366 -15.47 -11.52 11.64
N LYS A 367 -14.52 -10.67 11.95
CA LYS A 367 -14.71 -9.49 12.79
C LYS A 367 -15.19 -8.33 11.90
N TYR A 368 -16.47 -8.01 12.00
CA TYR A 368 -17.01 -6.80 11.40
C TYR A 368 -16.80 -5.61 12.35
N LEU A 369 -16.39 -4.47 11.79
CA LEU A 369 -16.36 -3.22 12.56
C LEU A 369 -17.82 -2.77 12.75
N ALA A 370 -18.30 -2.85 13.98
CA ALA A 370 -19.65 -2.48 14.37
C ALA A 370 -19.71 -1.05 14.95
N GLY A 371 -20.82 -0.70 15.57
CA GLY A 371 -21.12 0.67 16.00
C GLY A 371 -20.03 1.34 16.86
N VAL A 372 -19.41 0.59 17.77
CA VAL A 372 -18.40 1.14 18.68
C VAL A 372 -17.09 1.46 17.94
N GLU A 373 -16.60 0.53 17.14
CA GLU A 373 -15.39 0.72 16.35
C GLU A 373 -15.60 1.73 15.21
N SER A 374 -16.68 1.55 14.43
CA SER A 374 -16.95 2.41 13.27
C SER A 374 -17.42 3.81 13.65
N GLY A 375 -18.26 3.93 14.70
CA GLY A 375 -18.84 5.21 15.09
C GLY A 375 -17.96 6.04 16.04
N MET A 376 -17.17 5.38 16.89
CA MET A 376 -16.40 6.04 17.95
C MET A 376 -14.91 5.75 17.90
N ALA A 377 -14.44 4.98 16.91
CA ALA A 377 -13.05 4.51 16.80
C ALA A 377 -12.54 3.82 18.10
N ALA A 378 -13.46 3.29 18.93
CA ALA A 378 -13.16 2.60 20.16
C ALA A 378 -13.05 1.10 19.92
N TRP A 379 -11.83 0.61 19.86
CA TRP A 379 -11.52 -0.75 19.45
C TRP A 379 -11.76 -1.77 20.57
N ILE A 380 -12.34 -2.92 20.22
CA ILE A 380 -12.54 -4.06 21.09
C ILE A 380 -11.81 -5.25 20.49
N SER A 381 -10.86 -5.84 21.23
CA SER A 381 -10.18 -7.07 20.82
C SER A 381 -10.89 -8.30 21.39
N ASP A 382 -11.10 -9.33 20.57
CA ASP A 382 -11.74 -10.59 20.98
C ASP A 382 -10.72 -11.65 21.45
N THR A 383 -9.44 -11.30 21.50
CA THR A 383 -8.33 -12.20 21.87
C THR A 383 -7.24 -11.42 22.60
N THR A 384 -6.22 -12.11 23.07
CA THR A 384 -5.02 -11.45 23.64
C THR A 384 -3.84 -11.54 22.68
N PRO A 385 -2.95 -10.54 22.68
CA PRO A 385 -1.74 -10.54 21.84
C PRO A 385 -0.87 -11.77 22.07
N GLU A 386 -0.77 -12.24 23.32
CA GLU A 386 0.02 -13.41 23.71
C GLU A 386 -0.51 -14.71 23.05
N ARG A 387 -1.83 -14.87 22.96
CA ARG A 387 -2.43 -16.02 22.26
C ARG A 387 -2.10 -16.03 20.76
N ILE A 388 -2.16 -14.85 20.12
CA ILE A 388 -1.79 -14.69 18.72
C ILE A 388 -0.31 -15.04 18.52
N ALA A 389 0.58 -14.48 19.38
CA ALA A 389 2.01 -14.71 19.30
C ALA A 389 2.37 -16.19 19.54
N ASN A 390 1.78 -16.83 20.54
CA ASN A 390 2.02 -18.25 20.82
C ASN A 390 1.61 -19.11 19.62
N ARG A 391 0.45 -18.85 19.03
CA ARG A 391 0.03 -19.58 17.83
C ARG A 391 1.00 -19.41 16.66
N LEU A 392 1.50 -18.19 16.40
CA LEU A 392 2.48 -17.92 15.33
C LEU A 392 3.84 -18.59 15.58
N LYS A 393 4.24 -18.73 16.85
CA LYS A 393 5.50 -19.44 17.23
C LYS A 393 5.42 -20.96 17.03
N GLU A 394 4.23 -21.54 17.11
CA GLU A 394 3.99 -22.97 16.86
C GLU A 394 4.12 -23.33 15.38
N ILE A 395 4.00 -22.35 14.49
CA ILE A 395 4.09 -22.54 13.03
C ILE A 395 5.55 -22.39 12.61
N VAL A 396 6.11 -23.46 12.07
CA VAL A 396 7.52 -23.53 11.66
C VAL A 396 7.71 -23.19 10.19
#